data_62369d3801ec11f2bf5b55b7e17ff0e1
#
_entry.id   62369d3801ec11f2bf5b55b7e17ff0e1
#
_cell.length_a   1.000
_cell.length_b   1.000
_cell.length_c   1.000
_cell.angle_alpha   90.00
_cell.angle_beta   90.00
_cell.angle_gamma   90.00
#
_symmetry.space_group_name_H-M   'P 1'
#
loop_
_entity.id
_entity.type
_entity.pdbx_description
1 polymer ?
#
loop_
_entity_poly.entity_id
_entity_poly.type
_entity_poly.pdbx_seq_one_letter_code
_entity_poly.pdbx_strand_id
1 'polypeptide(L)'
;RIEGYRNFINKLWNAARLTLMHVTEPPQPVAGIEPGLADRWITSRLRTVAETVADAIDGYHFNTAANEIYQFVWHEFCDWYLEAAKPALYGRWGEARQQAALAVSWRVLHDMLILLHSFIPFVTEEIWHKLPGTQGSVMRAVYPLDDPDFQSVDHDGAAERDMETLMAVITSIRNIRGEMNIAPSTRLQVLVQTDSSHWRELISDNQALVSSLARLESLSAAPAGEKPRATATAIVDEM
;
A
#
# COMPACT_ATOMS: atom_id res chain seq x y z
N ARG A 1 8.76 -14.94 20.19
CA ARG A 1 7.53 -15.23 19.37
C ARG A 1 6.30 -14.45 19.85
N ILE A 2 5.93 -14.50 21.13
CA ILE A 2 4.72 -13.79 21.65
C ILE A 2 4.81 -12.28 21.41
N GLU A 3 5.98 -11.68 21.57
CA GLU A 3 6.19 -10.25 21.33
C GLU A 3 5.96 -9.85 19.86
N GLY A 4 6.36 -10.69 18.91
CA GLY A 4 6.10 -10.46 17.49
C GLY A 4 4.60 -10.43 17.18
N TYR A 5 3.82 -11.35 17.73
CA TYR A 5 2.36 -11.36 17.54
C TYR A 5 1.69 -10.13 18.17
N ARG A 6 2.12 -9.72 19.35
CA ARG A 6 1.65 -8.47 19.97
C ARG A 6 1.93 -7.26 19.10
N ASN A 7 3.13 -7.18 18.51
CA ASN A 7 3.51 -6.09 17.63
C ASN A 7 2.66 -6.09 16.35
N PHE A 8 2.34 -7.27 15.79
CA PHE A 8 1.43 -7.39 14.65
C PHE A 8 0.03 -6.83 14.97
N ILE A 9 -0.55 -7.27 16.09
CA ILE A 9 -1.87 -6.78 16.51
C ILE A 9 -1.87 -5.27 16.74
N ASN A 10 -0.84 -4.74 17.37
CA ASN A 10 -0.68 -3.29 17.57
C ASN A 10 -0.55 -2.53 16.25
N LYS A 11 0.18 -3.09 15.29
CA LYS A 11 0.34 -2.49 13.96
C LYS A 11 -0.99 -2.46 13.20
N LEU A 12 -1.70 -3.59 13.18
CA LEU A 12 -3.05 -3.70 12.60
C LEU A 12 -4.03 -2.69 13.23
N TRP A 13 -4.05 -2.63 14.57
CA TRP A 13 -4.88 -1.69 15.32
C TRP A 13 -4.61 -0.23 14.95
N ASN A 14 -3.33 0.15 14.87
CA ASN A 14 -2.93 1.50 14.49
C ASN A 14 -3.27 1.82 13.02
N ALA A 15 -3.14 0.86 12.12
CA ALA A 15 -3.56 0.98 10.73
C ALA A 15 -5.07 1.19 10.62
N ALA A 16 -5.85 0.35 11.29
CA ALA A 16 -7.31 0.50 11.38
C ALA A 16 -7.71 1.87 11.95
N ARG A 17 -7.06 2.28 13.04
CA ARG A 17 -7.32 3.59 13.66
C ARG A 17 -7.04 4.75 12.69
N LEU A 18 -5.95 4.69 11.92
CA LEU A 18 -5.65 5.70 10.91
C LEU A 18 -6.77 5.77 9.85
N THR A 19 -7.22 4.62 9.34
CA THR A 19 -8.32 4.57 8.37
C THR A 19 -9.61 5.14 8.96
N LEU A 20 -9.98 4.71 10.18
CA LEU A 20 -11.19 5.15 10.89
C LEU A 20 -11.19 6.65 11.26
N MET A 21 -10.02 7.28 11.38
CA MET A 21 -9.95 8.74 11.61
C MET A 21 -10.41 9.54 10.39
N HIS A 22 -10.35 8.96 9.21
CA HIS A 22 -10.69 9.61 7.94
C HIS A 22 -11.98 9.09 7.34
N VAL A 23 -12.33 7.83 7.58
CA VAL A 23 -13.55 7.18 7.08
C VAL A 23 -14.61 7.20 8.18
N THR A 24 -15.51 8.16 8.13
CA THR A 24 -16.61 8.33 9.12
C THR A 24 -17.93 7.72 8.65
N GLU A 25 -18.07 7.48 7.35
CA GLU A 25 -19.24 6.87 6.70
C GLU A 25 -18.76 5.83 5.68
N PRO A 26 -19.59 4.84 5.32
CA PRO A 26 -19.23 3.91 4.25
C PRO A 26 -18.93 4.71 2.97
N PRO A 27 -17.75 4.53 2.35
CA PRO A 27 -17.45 5.26 1.13
C PRO A 27 -18.45 4.90 0.03
N GLN A 28 -18.95 5.90 -0.66
CA GLN A 28 -19.79 5.70 -1.82
C GLN A 28 -18.91 5.54 -3.06
N PRO A 29 -19.29 4.67 -4.01
CA PRO A 29 -18.63 4.62 -5.30
C PRO A 29 -18.66 6.01 -5.95
N VAL A 30 -17.51 6.59 -6.21
CA VAL A 30 -17.45 7.92 -6.85
C VAL A 30 -17.21 7.71 -8.34
N ALA A 31 -18.24 7.86 -9.14
CA ALA A 31 -18.15 7.73 -10.58
C ALA A 31 -17.16 8.76 -11.16
N GLY A 32 -16.26 8.31 -12.03
CA GLY A 32 -15.32 9.17 -12.75
C GLY A 32 -14.09 9.59 -11.97
N ILE A 33 -13.83 9.02 -10.80
CA ILE A 33 -12.55 9.22 -10.10
C ILE A 33 -11.64 8.02 -10.36
N GLU A 34 -10.52 8.28 -11.03
CA GLU A 34 -9.49 7.27 -11.27
C GLU A 34 -8.64 7.06 -10.02
N PRO A 35 -8.54 5.81 -9.53
CA PRO A 35 -7.62 5.46 -8.43
C PRO A 35 -6.17 5.79 -8.79
N GLY A 36 -5.38 6.17 -7.80
CA GLY A 36 -3.94 6.37 -7.97
C GLY A 36 -3.19 5.07 -8.18
N LEU A 37 -1.91 5.15 -8.56
CA LEU A 37 -1.09 3.97 -8.76
C LEU A 37 -1.05 3.08 -7.49
N ALA A 38 -0.83 3.67 -6.32
CA ALA A 38 -0.80 2.93 -5.06
C ALA A 38 -2.16 2.28 -4.73
N ASP A 39 -3.28 2.94 -5.10
CA ASP A 39 -4.63 2.41 -4.90
C ASP A 39 -4.88 1.19 -5.79
N ARG A 40 -4.52 1.27 -7.07
CA ARG A 40 -4.63 0.15 -8.03
C ARG A 40 -3.75 -1.02 -7.61
N TRP A 41 -2.50 -0.73 -7.23
CA TRP A 41 -1.55 -1.73 -6.74
C TRP A 41 -2.09 -2.50 -5.55
N ILE A 42 -2.50 -1.82 -4.48
CA ILE A 42 -2.92 -2.51 -3.26
C ILE A 42 -4.20 -3.32 -3.45
N THR A 43 -5.09 -2.85 -4.33
CA THR A 43 -6.33 -3.55 -4.66
C THR A 43 -6.04 -4.83 -5.47
N SER A 44 -5.14 -4.76 -6.46
CA SER A 44 -4.65 -5.91 -7.21
C SER A 44 -3.97 -6.95 -6.30
N ARG A 45 -3.09 -6.49 -5.40
CA ARG A 45 -2.42 -7.35 -4.41
C ARG A 45 -3.39 -8.03 -3.46
N LEU A 46 -4.41 -7.30 -2.98
CA LEU A 46 -5.47 -7.87 -2.13
C LEU A 46 -6.20 -9.02 -2.83
N ARG A 47 -6.46 -8.89 -4.14
CA ARG A 47 -7.07 -9.97 -4.92
C ARG A 47 -6.17 -11.21 -4.93
N THR A 48 -4.89 -11.06 -5.28
CA THR A 48 -3.93 -12.16 -5.26
C THR A 48 -3.86 -12.84 -3.89
N VAL A 49 -3.85 -12.05 -2.81
CA VAL A 49 -3.83 -12.57 -1.43
C VAL A 49 -5.10 -13.33 -1.11
N ALA A 50 -6.28 -12.83 -1.49
CA ALA A 50 -7.54 -13.50 -1.25
C ALA A 50 -7.61 -14.86 -1.97
N GLU A 51 -7.14 -14.94 -3.21
CA GLU A 51 -7.04 -16.17 -4.00
C GLU A 51 -6.05 -17.17 -3.36
N THR A 52 -4.84 -16.71 -3.03
CA THR A 52 -3.81 -17.56 -2.40
C THR A 52 -4.27 -18.10 -1.04
N VAL A 53 -4.96 -17.28 -0.26
CA VAL A 53 -5.48 -17.67 1.06
C VAL A 53 -6.60 -18.71 0.89
N ALA A 54 -7.51 -18.52 -0.05
CA ALA A 54 -8.58 -19.51 -0.33
C ALA A 54 -7.98 -20.86 -0.72
N ASP A 55 -7.09 -20.89 -1.70
CA ASP A 55 -6.41 -22.10 -2.17
C ASP A 55 -5.62 -22.79 -1.05
N ALA A 56 -4.93 -22.00 -0.21
CA ALA A 56 -4.15 -22.54 0.91
C ALA A 56 -5.04 -23.14 2.00
N ILE A 57 -6.20 -22.53 2.28
CA ILE A 57 -7.16 -23.06 3.26
C ILE A 57 -7.80 -24.35 2.72
N ASP A 58 -8.23 -24.38 1.46
CA ASP A 58 -8.80 -25.55 0.80
C ASP A 58 -7.80 -26.71 0.72
N GLY A 59 -6.52 -26.40 0.54
CA GLY A 59 -5.42 -27.37 0.56
C GLY A 59 -4.93 -27.74 1.97
N TYR A 60 -5.54 -27.23 3.04
CA TYR A 60 -5.11 -27.42 4.45
C TYR A 60 -3.70 -26.88 4.75
N HIS A 61 -3.22 -25.91 3.96
CA HIS A 61 -1.91 -25.26 4.15
C HIS A 61 -2.04 -23.98 5.01
N PHE A 62 -2.56 -24.10 6.22
CA PHE A 62 -2.89 -22.95 7.09
C PHE A 62 -1.70 -22.03 7.42
N ASN A 63 -0.49 -22.58 7.48
CA ASN A 63 0.73 -21.80 7.66
C ASN A 63 1.02 -20.89 6.46
N THR A 64 0.75 -21.35 5.24
CA THR A 64 0.89 -20.56 4.01
C THR A 64 -0.14 -19.43 4.01
N ALA A 65 -1.42 -19.73 4.28
CA ALA A 65 -2.46 -18.72 4.39
C ALA A 65 -2.12 -17.64 5.42
N ALA A 66 -1.72 -18.06 6.64
CA ALA A 66 -1.37 -17.12 7.71
C ALA A 66 -0.16 -16.24 7.34
N ASN A 67 0.86 -16.80 6.68
CA ASN A 67 2.03 -16.04 6.27
C ASN A 67 1.70 -15.04 5.16
N GLU A 68 0.91 -15.43 4.17
CA GLU A 68 0.49 -14.56 3.07
C GLU A 68 -0.25 -13.33 3.59
N ILE A 69 -1.25 -13.54 4.45
CA ILE A 69 -1.99 -12.45 5.07
C ILE A 69 -1.05 -11.57 5.93
N TYR A 70 -0.12 -12.20 6.68
CA TYR A 70 0.83 -11.46 7.50
C TYR A 70 1.70 -10.53 6.64
N GLN A 71 2.28 -11.04 5.54
CA GLN A 71 3.12 -10.26 4.63
C GLN A 71 2.34 -9.09 4.02
N PHE A 72 1.15 -9.35 3.52
CA PHE A 72 0.28 -8.33 2.96
C PHE A 72 -0.02 -7.22 3.98
N VAL A 73 -0.51 -7.59 5.17
CA VAL A 73 -0.91 -6.62 6.21
C VAL A 73 0.29 -5.81 6.68
N TRP A 74 1.39 -6.50 7.01
CA TRP A 74 2.54 -5.84 7.63
C TRP A 74 3.32 -4.97 6.63
N HIS A 75 3.69 -5.56 5.50
CA HIS A 75 4.60 -4.89 4.57
C HIS A 75 3.86 -4.10 3.50
N GLU A 76 2.87 -4.69 2.83
CA GLU A 76 2.23 -4.02 1.72
C GLU A 76 1.23 -2.96 2.19
N PHE A 77 0.27 -3.32 3.05
CA PHE A 77 -0.75 -2.37 3.52
C PHE A 77 -0.18 -1.33 4.49
N CYS A 78 0.47 -1.78 5.59
CA CYS A 78 0.91 -0.84 6.63
C CYS A 78 2.16 -0.05 6.26
N ASP A 79 3.21 -0.71 5.69
CA ASP A 79 4.50 -0.04 5.47
C ASP A 79 4.52 0.78 4.18
N TRP A 80 3.75 0.38 3.16
CA TRP A 80 3.74 1.05 1.88
C TRP A 80 2.44 1.79 1.59
N TYR A 81 1.31 1.06 1.50
CA TYR A 81 0.07 1.67 1.03
C TYR A 81 -0.40 2.80 1.93
N LEU A 82 -0.52 2.58 3.24
CA LEU A 82 -1.01 3.64 4.13
C LEU A 82 -0.08 4.86 4.15
N GLU A 83 1.24 4.67 4.08
CA GLU A 83 2.18 5.79 3.98
C GLU A 83 2.01 6.54 2.66
N ALA A 84 1.78 5.83 1.55
CA ALA A 84 1.50 6.41 0.24
C ALA A 84 0.17 7.17 0.20
N ALA A 85 -0.87 6.63 0.86
CA ALA A 85 -2.21 7.20 0.89
C ALA A 85 -2.33 8.41 1.83
N LYS A 86 -1.48 8.55 2.86
CA LYS A 86 -1.56 9.65 3.84
C LYS A 86 -1.77 11.04 3.22
N PRO A 87 -0.97 11.49 2.23
CA PRO A 87 -1.18 12.82 1.67
C PRO A 87 -2.58 13.02 1.06
N ALA A 88 -3.12 11.97 0.41
CA ALA A 88 -4.47 11.99 -0.13
C ALA A 88 -5.52 11.98 0.99
N LEU A 89 -5.40 11.09 1.98
CA LEU A 89 -6.30 11.01 3.13
C LEU A 89 -6.39 12.35 3.88
N TYR A 90 -5.28 13.08 3.99
CA TYR A 90 -5.24 14.43 4.57
C TYR A 90 -5.65 15.55 3.59
N GLY A 91 -6.20 15.21 2.41
CA GLY A 91 -6.70 16.18 1.42
C GLY A 91 -5.63 16.99 0.67
N ARG A 92 -4.35 16.66 0.80
CA ARG A 92 -3.24 17.43 0.19
C ARG A 92 -3.19 17.33 -1.33
N TRP A 93 -3.81 16.31 -1.91
CA TRP A 93 -3.83 16.06 -3.36
C TRP A 93 -5.21 16.33 -4.00
N GLY A 94 -6.05 17.05 -3.28
CA GLY A 94 -7.40 17.42 -3.72
C GLY A 94 -8.47 16.38 -3.39
N GLU A 95 -9.72 16.82 -3.53
CA GLU A 95 -10.89 16.07 -3.08
C GLU A 95 -11.07 14.72 -3.81
N ALA A 96 -10.87 14.71 -5.13
CA ALA A 96 -11.00 13.48 -5.94
C ALA A 96 -10.03 12.38 -5.46
N ARG A 97 -8.75 12.73 -5.27
CA ARG A 97 -7.76 11.80 -4.74
C ARG A 97 -8.04 11.39 -3.30
N GLN A 98 -8.58 12.27 -2.50
CA GLN A 98 -8.99 11.96 -1.14
C GLN A 98 -10.12 10.92 -1.13
N GLN A 99 -11.16 11.12 -1.92
CA GLN A 99 -12.29 10.18 -2.02
C GLN A 99 -11.85 8.81 -2.51
N ALA A 100 -10.99 8.73 -3.53
CA ALA A 100 -10.43 7.47 -4.00
C ALA A 100 -9.65 6.75 -2.89
N ALA A 101 -8.73 7.45 -2.21
CA ALA A 101 -7.93 6.86 -1.13
C ALA A 101 -8.78 6.42 0.07
N LEU A 102 -9.85 7.15 0.41
CA LEU A 102 -10.81 6.77 1.44
C LEU A 102 -11.53 5.48 1.08
N ALA A 103 -12.04 5.38 -0.15
CA ALA A 103 -12.76 4.20 -0.63
C ALA A 103 -11.86 2.97 -0.64
N VAL A 104 -10.64 3.09 -1.18
CA VAL A 104 -9.69 1.97 -1.25
C VAL A 104 -9.20 1.58 0.15
N SER A 105 -8.85 2.54 1.01
CA SER A 105 -8.42 2.24 2.39
C SER A 105 -9.50 1.50 3.18
N TRP A 106 -10.75 1.91 3.03
CA TRP A 106 -11.91 1.24 3.64
C TRP A 106 -12.05 -0.18 3.09
N ARG A 107 -12.06 -0.34 1.77
CA ARG A 107 -12.25 -1.64 1.13
C ARG A 107 -11.15 -2.62 1.51
N VAL A 108 -9.90 -2.21 1.44
CA VAL A 108 -8.77 -3.06 1.79
C VAL A 108 -8.83 -3.46 3.28
N LEU A 109 -9.15 -2.52 4.18
CA LEU A 109 -9.30 -2.84 5.59
C LEU A 109 -10.47 -3.82 5.82
N HIS A 110 -11.62 -3.58 5.20
CA HIS A 110 -12.81 -4.44 5.30
C HIS A 110 -12.46 -5.89 4.93
N ASP A 111 -11.91 -6.10 3.73
CA ASP A 111 -11.65 -7.44 3.21
C ASP A 111 -10.49 -8.12 3.96
N MET A 112 -9.48 -7.36 4.34
CA MET A 112 -8.38 -7.84 5.17
C MET A 112 -8.85 -8.35 6.54
N LEU A 113 -9.87 -7.72 7.15
CA LEU A 113 -10.46 -8.21 8.40
C LEU A 113 -11.15 -9.56 8.21
N ILE A 114 -11.82 -9.79 7.07
CA ILE A 114 -12.42 -11.07 6.74
C ILE A 114 -11.35 -12.15 6.61
N LEU A 115 -10.30 -11.89 5.84
CA LEU A 115 -9.18 -12.83 5.65
C LEU A 115 -8.48 -13.17 6.98
N LEU A 116 -8.26 -12.18 7.84
CA LEU A 116 -7.58 -12.34 9.13
C LEU A 116 -8.44 -13.04 10.18
N HIS A 117 -9.76 -13.02 10.04
CA HIS A 117 -10.67 -13.46 11.11
C HIS A 117 -10.47 -14.92 11.51
N SER A 118 -10.12 -15.78 10.58
CA SER A 118 -9.81 -17.20 10.85
C SER A 118 -8.58 -17.41 11.75
N PHE A 119 -7.69 -16.41 11.86
CA PHE A 119 -6.43 -16.48 12.61
C PHE A 119 -6.45 -15.65 13.90
N ILE A 120 -7.06 -14.48 13.88
CA ILE A 120 -7.07 -13.52 15.00
C ILE A 120 -8.47 -12.95 15.24
N PRO A 121 -9.48 -13.79 15.58
CA PRO A 121 -10.89 -13.41 15.56
C PRO A 121 -11.26 -12.27 16.49
N PHE A 122 -10.63 -12.14 17.64
CA PHE A 122 -11.04 -11.12 18.62
C PHE A 122 -10.75 -9.70 18.18
N VAL A 123 -9.55 -9.44 17.67
CA VAL A 123 -9.16 -8.08 17.23
C VAL A 123 -9.84 -7.70 15.94
N THR A 124 -10.05 -8.64 15.02
CA THR A 124 -10.77 -8.38 13.77
C THR A 124 -12.24 -8.08 14.01
N GLU A 125 -12.90 -8.80 14.91
CA GLU A 125 -14.27 -8.50 15.32
C GLU A 125 -14.39 -7.12 15.96
N GLU A 126 -13.47 -6.76 16.86
CA GLU A 126 -13.48 -5.45 17.51
C GLU A 126 -13.27 -4.29 16.52
N ILE A 127 -12.41 -4.45 15.52
CA ILE A 127 -12.22 -3.45 14.46
C ILE A 127 -13.45 -3.41 13.54
N TRP A 128 -14.01 -4.55 13.20
CA TRP A 128 -15.20 -4.68 12.35
C TRP A 128 -16.37 -3.85 12.89
N HIS A 129 -16.65 -3.97 14.16
CA HIS A 129 -17.73 -3.20 14.80
C HIS A 129 -17.50 -1.67 14.81
N LYS A 130 -16.29 -1.22 14.52
CA LYS A 130 -15.94 0.21 14.41
C LYS A 130 -15.90 0.70 12.96
N LEU A 131 -15.84 -0.22 12.01
CA LEU A 131 -15.75 0.14 10.58
C LEU A 131 -17.13 0.54 10.08
N PRO A 132 -17.32 1.78 9.56
CA PRO A 132 -18.60 2.22 9.06
C PRO A 132 -19.13 1.34 7.93
N GLY A 133 -20.42 1.00 7.97
CA GLY A 133 -21.08 0.18 6.94
C GLY A 133 -21.08 -1.31 7.22
N THR A 134 -20.29 -1.80 8.16
CA THR A 134 -20.32 -3.20 8.57
C THR A 134 -21.50 -3.49 9.50
N GLN A 135 -22.03 -4.71 9.44
CA GLN A 135 -23.15 -5.15 10.26
C GLN A 135 -22.91 -6.57 10.78
N GLY A 136 -23.38 -6.83 12.00
CA GLY A 136 -23.24 -8.15 12.60
C GLY A 136 -21.77 -8.55 12.82
N SER A 137 -21.50 -9.84 12.78
CA SER A 137 -20.16 -10.41 12.98
C SER A 137 -19.43 -10.62 11.66
N VAL A 138 -18.09 -10.46 11.66
CA VAL A 138 -17.20 -10.82 10.54
C VAL A 138 -17.43 -12.25 10.07
N MET A 139 -17.76 -13.17 10.97
CA MET A 139 -18.05 -14.59 10.64
C MET A 139 -19.17 -14.76 9.61
N ARG A 140 -20.02 -13.76 9.42
CA ARG A 140 -21.15 -13.79 8.47
C ARG A 140 -20.89 -12.92 7.25
N ALA A 141 -19.74 -12.28 7.17
CA ALA A 141 -19.36 -11.51 6.01
C ALA A 141 -19.12 -12.41 4.80
N VAL A 142 -19.41 -11.89 3.62
CA VAL A 142 -19.12 -12.58 2.36
C VAL A 142 -17.61 -12.59 2.14
N TYR A 143 -17.07 -13.74 1.77
CA TYR A 143 -15.65 -13.83 1.44
C TYR A 143 -15.32 -12.90 0.25
N PRO A 144 -14.19 -12.21 0.22
CA PRO A 144 -13.93 -11.20 -0.81
C PRO A 144 -14.13 -11.69 -2.25
N LEU A 145 -13.71 -12.90 -2.59
CA LEU A 145 -13.87 -13.45 -3.94
C LEU A 145 -15.33 -13.75 -4.33
N ASP A 146 -16.23 -13.89 -3.35
CA ASP A 146 -17.66 -14.11 -3.56
C ASP A 146 -18.46 -12.80 -3.55
N ASP A 147 -17.84 -11.68 -3.18
CA ASP A 147 -18.46 -10.35 -3.19
C ASP A 147 -18.51 -9.80 -4.62
N PRO A 148 -19.71 -9.50 -5.18
CA PRO A 148 -19.85 -8.98 -6.53
C PRO A 148 -19.04 -7.70 -6.82
N ASP A 149 -18.91 -6.82 -5.83
CA ASP A 149 -18.15 -5.58 -5.98
C ASP A 149 -16.65 -5.86 -6.08
N PHE A 150 -16.16 -6.91 -5.39
CA PHE A 150 -14.76 -7.33 -5.48
C PHE A 150 -14.47 -8.18 -6.72
N GLN A 151 -15.45 -8.94 -7.22
CA GLN A 151 -15.31 -9.74 -8.45
C GLN A 151 -14.99 -8.87 -9.68
N SER A 152 -15.42 -7.60 -9.66
CA SER A 152 -15.13 -6.64 -10.73
C SER A 152 -13.68 -6.08 -10.68
N VAL A 153 -12.94 -6.38 -9.62
CA VAL A 153 -11.54 -5.98 -9.47
C VAL A 153 -10.65 -6.97 -10.24
N ASP A 154 -10.04 -6.51 -11.32
CA ASP A 154 -9.06 -7.29 -12.09
C ASP A 154 -7.65 -7.21 -11.48
N HIS A 155 -6.82 -8.20 -11.84
CA HIS A 155 -5.38 -8.09 -11.60
C HIS A 155 -4.77 -6.98 -12.43
N ASP A 156 -4.13 -6.01 -11.79
CA ASP A 156 -3.41 -4.92 -12.46
C ASP A 156 -1.89 -5.16 -12.39
N GLY A 157 -1.41 -6.12 -13.17
CA GLY A 157 0.02 -6.45 -13.22
C GLY A 157 0.89 -5.29 -13.72
N ALA A 158 0.32 -4.28 -14.39
CA ALA A 158 1.05 -3.07 -14.75
C ALA A 158 1.27 -2.20 -13.51
N ALA A 159 0.21 -1.95 -12.74
CA ALA A 159 0.33 -1.20 -11.49
C ALA A 159 1.24 -1.89 -10.47
N GLU A 160 1.25 -3.23 -10.43
CA GLU A 160 2.14 -3.98 -9.55
C GLU A 160 3.61 -3.75 -9.92
N ARG A 161 3.99 -3.92 -11.19
CA ARG A 161 5.37 -3.67 -11.66
C ARG A 161 5.80 -2.20 -11.47
N ASP A 162 4.93 -1.27 -11.80
CA ASP A 162 5.20 0.15 -11.67
C ASP A 162 5.42 0.53 -10.19
N MET A 163 4.60 0.02 -9.30
CA MET A 163 4.74 0.28 -7.86
C MET A 163 5.99 -0.39 -7.27
N GLU A 164 6.33 -1.62 -7.68
CA GLU A 164 7.56 -2.32 -7.30
C GLU A 164 8.79 -1.50 -7.69
N THR A 165 8.82 -0.95 -8.90
CA THR A 165 9.91 -0.07 -9.35
C THR A 165 10.01 1.19 -8.49
N LEU A 166 8.90 1.87 -8.20
CA LEU A 166 8.92 3.04 -7.32
C LEU A 166 9.37 2.70 -5.90
N MET A 167 8.94 1.55 -5.37
CA MET A 167 9.39 1.06 -4.06
C MET A 167 10.89 0.77 -4.04
N ALA A 168 11.45 0.20 -5.11
CA ALA A 168 12.88 -0.04 -5.26
C ALA A 168 13.67 1.27 -5.28
N VAL A 169 13.21 2.28 -6.03
CA VAL A 169 13.81 3.63 -6.07
C VAL A 169 13.79 4.26 -4.67
N ILE A 170 12.63 4.26 -4.00
CA ILE A 170 12.46 4.83 -2.65
C ILE A 170 13.38 4.11 -1.65
N THR A 171 13.45 2.78 -1.73
CA THR A 171 14.30 1.96 -0.84
C THR A 171 15.78 2.28 -1.05
N SER A 172 16.23 2.41 -2.30
CA SER A 172 17.60 2.79 -2.64
C SER A 172 17.96 4.16 -2.07
N ILE A 173 17.06 5.14 -2.18
CA ILE A 173 17.26 6.48 -1.58
C ILE A 173 17.34 6.39 -0.06
N ARG A 174 16.48 5.58 0.58
CA ARG A 174 16.50 5.38 2.04
C ARG A 174 17.79 4.71 2.50
N ASN A 175 18.31 3.74 1.74
CA ASN A 175 19.59 3.08 2.02
C ASN A 175 20.76 4.07 1.96
N ILE A 176 20.85 4.89 0.90
CA ILE A 176 21.85 5.95 0.81
C ILE A 176 21.78 6.88 2.03
N ARG A 177 20.58 7.28 2.45
CA ARG A 177 20.41 8.11 3.66
C ARG A 177 20.97 7.45 4.91
N GLY A 178 20.72 6.15 5.06
CA GLY A 178 21.22 5.35 6.20
C GLY A 178 22.74 5.22 6.19
N GLU A 179 23.32 4.83 5.05
CA GLU A 179 24.76 4.64 4.87
C GLU A 179 25.56 5.93 5.08
N MET A 180 25.02 7.05 4.62
CA MET A 180 25.66 8.38 4.75
C MET A 180 25.27 9.10 6.05
N ASN A 181 24.49 8.47 6.95
CA ASN A 181 24.01 9.07 8.19
C ASN A 181 23.30 10.43 8.00
N ILE A 182 22.53 10.59 6.92
CA ILE A 182 21.81 11.82 6.62
C ILE A 182 20.61 11.94 7.56
N ALA A 183 20.53 13.05 8.28
CA ALA A 183 19.45 13.28 9.24
C ALA A 183 18.06 13.18 8.55
N PRO A 184 17.05 12.58 9.22
CA PRO A 184 15.70 12.45 8.66
C PRO A 184 15.03 13.78 8.30
N SER A 185 15.45 14.89 8.88
CA SER A 185 14.95 16.24 8.58
C SER A 185 15.52 16.84 7.29
N THR A 186 16.66 16.34 6.83
CA THR A 186 17.31 16.83 5.60
C THR A 186 16.53 16.34 4.39
N ARG A 187 16.15 17.27 3.50
CA ARG A 187 15.54 16.94 2.22
C ARG A 187 16.61 16.78 1.15
N LEU A 188 16.49 15.76 0.32
CA LEU A 188 17.47 15.44 -0.72
C LEU A 188 16.97 15.90 -2.08
N GLN A 189 17.91 16.25 -2.94
CA GLN A 189 17.68 16.40 -4.38
C GLN A 189 18.13 15.11 -5.06
N VAL A 190 17.24 14.51 -5.84
CA VAL A 190 17.47 13.22 -6.48
C VAL A 190 17.28 13.34 -7.98
N LEU A 191 18.25 12.81 -8.71
CA LEU A 191 18.19 12.61 -10.15
C LEU A 191 18.17 11.11 -10.43
N VAL A 192 17.12 10.63 -11.08
CA VAL A 192 17.04 9.27 -11.61
C VAL A 192 17.43 9.30 -13.08
N GLN A 193 18.39 8.46 -13.45
CA GLN A 193 18.84 8.34 -14.84
C GLN A 193 18.46 6.98 -15.40
N THR A 194 17.68 6.96 -16.47
CA THR A 194 17.26 5.76 -17.20
C THR A 194 16.98 6.06 -18.67
N ASP A 195 17.35 5.15 -19.57
CA ASP A 195 17.05 5.28 -21.00
C ASP A 195 15.60 4.91 -21.33
N SER A 196 14.88 4.22 -20.43
CA SER A 196 13.47 3.90 -20.58
C SER A 196 12.59 5.15 -20.47
N SER A 197 11.84 5.47 -21.54
CA SER A 197 10.85 6.56 -21.51
C SER A 197 9.73 6.26 -20.52
N HIS A 198 9.29 4.99 -20.44
CA HIS A 198 8.27 4.55 -19.51
C HIS A 198 8.65 4.87 -18.04
N TRP A 199 9.86 4.51 -17.63
CA TRP A 199 10.31 4.78 -16.25
C TRP A 199 10.48 6.28 -15.96
N ARG A 200 10.91 7.07 -16.94
CA ARG A 200 10.96 8.53 -16.76
C ARG A 200 9.59 9.15 -16.57
N GLU A 201 8.61 8.73 -17.35
CA GLU A 201 7.21 9.15 -17.24
C GLU A 201 6.62 8.70 -15.89
N LEU A 202 6.81 7.42 -15.52
CA LEU A 202 6.35 6.88 -14.24
C LEU A 202 6.85 7.70 -13.05
N ILE A 203 8.15 8.03 -13.02
CA ILE A 203 8.75 8.84 -11.94
C ILE A 203 8.19 10.26 -11.95
N SER A 204 8.01 10.85 -13.12
CA SER A 204 7.44 12.20 -13.28
C SER A 204 6.01 12.27 -12.78
N ASP A 205 5.18 11.30 -13.17
CA ASP A 205 3.76 11.25 -12.81
C ASP A 205 3.55 10.97 -11.32
N ASN A 206 4.50 10.24 -10.71
CA ASN A 206 4.45 9.88 -9.29
C ASN A 206 5.43 10.68 -8.43
N GLN A 207 5.92 11.83 -8.92
CA GLN A 207 6.90 12.67 -8.20
C GLN A 207 6.45 13.03 -6.78
N ALA A 208 5.18 13.37 -6.60
CA ALA A 208 4.61 13.73 -5.30
C ALA A 208 4.65 12.55 -4.31
N LEU A 209 4.34 11.35 -4.79
CA LEU A 209 4.38 10.10 -4.01
C LEU A 209 5.82 9.80 -3.56
N VAL A 210 6.75 9.72 -4.51
CA VAL A 210 8.17 9.39 -4.24
C VAL A 210 8.79 10.44 -3.32
N SER A 211 8.55 11.74 -3.59
CA SER A 211 9.08 12.83 -2.77
C SER A 211 8.55 12.80 -1.33
N SER A 212 7.28 12.44 -1.15
CA SER A 212 6.69 12.27 0.18
C SER A 212 7.34 11.12 0.95
N LEU A 213 7.45 9.93 0.33
CA LEU A 213 7.94 8.71 0.97
C LEU A 213 9.46 8.71 1.20
N ALA A 214 10.24 9.34 0.31
CA ALA A 214 11.69 9.44 0.41
C ALA A 214 12.18 10.77 1.05
N ARG A 215 11.25 11.68 1.39
CA ARG A 215 11.53 13.01 1.97
C ARG A 215 12.46 13.85 1.10
N LEU A 216 12.06 14.05 -0.16
CA LEU A 216 12.85 14.80 -1.13
C LEU A 216 12.47 16.29 -1.15
N GLU A 217 13.44 17.11 -1.49
CA GLU A 217 13.25 18.50 -1.91
C GLU A 217 12.84 18.56 -3.38
N SER A 218 13.54 17.78 -4.21
CA SER A 218 13.24 17.65 -5.63
C SER A 218 13.56 16.25 -6.14
N LEU A 219 12.79 15.82 -7.15
CA LEU A 219 12.99 14.58 -7.90
C LEU A 219 12.92 14.92 -9.39
N SER A 220 13.88 14.46 -10.15
CA SER A 220 13.88 14.58 -11.61
C SER A 220 14.30 13.27 -12.25
N ALA A 221 13.80 13.02 -13.46
CA ALA A 221 14.20 11.88 -14.28
C ALA A 221 14.83 12.38 -15.59
N ALA A 222 15.91 11.75 -16.02
CA ALA A 222 16.63 12.09 -17.24
C ALA A 222 17.15 10.83 -17.96
N PRO A 223 17.46 10.89 -19.26
CA PRO A 223 18.21 9.84 -19.93
C PRO A 223 19.56 9.57 -19.26
N ALA A 224 20.10 8.37 -19.45
CA ALA A 224 21.44 8.05 -18.98
C ALA A 224 22.46 9.08 -19.48
N GLY A 225 23.33 9.53 -18.60
CA GLY A 225 24.30 10.60 -18.90
C GLY A 225 25.43 10.66 -17.89
N GLU A 226 26.24 11.70 -17.97
CA GLU A 226 27.34 11.88 -17.03
C GLU A 226 26.84 12.00 -15.59
N LYS A 227 27.51 11.29 -14.69
CA LYS A 227 27.22 11.37 -13.26
C LYS A 227 27.57 12.76 -12.73
N PRO A 228 26.66 13.44 -12.03
CA PRO A 228 26.98 14.70 -11.36
C PRO A 228 28.13 14.52 -10.35
N ARG A 229 28.96 15.55 -10.21
CA ARG A 229 30.09 15.53 -9.27
C ARG A 229 29.58 15.53 -7.82
N ALA A 230 30.29 14.84 -6.93
CA ALA A 230 30.00 14.77 -5.49
C ALA A 230 28.59 14.22 -5.16
N THR A 231 28.15 13.16 -5.85
CA THR A 231 26.87 12.48 -5.61
C THR A 231 27.07 11.07 -5.08
N ALA A 232 26.20 10.65 -4.15
CA ALA A 232 26.01 9.24 -3.87
C ALA A 232 25.16 8.60 -4.98
N THR A 233 25.40 7.34 -5.30
CA THR A 233 24.73 6.64 -6.39
C THR A 233 24.32 5.26 -5.94
N ALA A 234 23.11 4.85 -6.29
CA ALA A 234 22.66 3.47 -6.22
C ALA A 234 22.16 3.04 -7.60
N ILE A 235 22.25 1.76 -7.89
CA ILE A 235 21.68 1.14 -9.07
C ILE A 235 20.38 0.48 -8.64
N VAL A 236 19.33 0.68 -9.41
CA VAL A 236 18.06 -0.03 -9.25
C VAL A 236 17.98 -1.00 -10.42
N ASP A 237 18.06 -2.29 -10.12
CA ASP A 237 17.90 -3.34 -11.09
C ASP A 237 16.44 -3.32 -11.60
N GLU A 238 16.21 -3.58 -12.89
CA GLU A 238 14.90 -3.54 -13.56
C GLU A 238 14.44 -2.19 -14.13
N MET A 239 15.27 -1.17 -14.12
CA MET A 239 14.96 0.11 -14.76
C MET A 239 15.68 0.29 -16.11
#